data_96c7f1e28ab36a0c26d17a059b1e2d53
#
_entry.id   96c7f1e28ab36a0c26d17a059b1e2d53
#
_cell.length_a   1.000
_cell.length_b   1.000
_cell.length_c   1.000
_cell.angle_alpha   90.00
_cell.angle_beta   90.00
_cell.angle_gamma   90.00
#
_symmetry.space_group_name_H-M   'P 1'
#
loop_
_entity.id
_entity.type
_entity.pdbx_description
1 polymer ?
#
loop_
_entity_poly.entity_id
_entity_poly.type
_entity_poly.pdbx_seq_one_letter_code
_entity_poly.pdbx_strand_id
1 'polypeptide(L)'
;STSGTYSFEVETNQKSWEVRSDQEWCAVTPDYAGGSFSVELSGAPAPAHAAVTVQAGAAAPVTIDFASLQDFDKNSQRSYPPREESYALIVAASSGWENYRHQAGAYLMYQMLKSNGLDDDHILLVSEDDIARHSINPTPGRILPPEGEGNLYENVIVDYKLSEVGFSGLLETLTTGTSFRPGVYDNLFVYWAGRGTPEGPKWLDETLHAFEVADFFKALSARQSFRKLLLVLEADYGGVVGRACEE
;
A
#
# COMPACT_ATOMS: atom_id res chain seq x y z
N SER A 1 -26.29 8.40 11.17
CA SER A 1 -26.80 8.33 9.79
C SER A 1 -26.19 9.46 9.00
N THR A 2 -25.29 9.15 8.08
CA THR A 2 -24.73 10.08 7.11
C THR A 2 -25.76 10.26 6.01
N SER A 3 -26.35 11.43 5.92
CA SER A 3 -27.11 11.86 4.76
C SER A 3 -26.31 12.96 4.05
N GLY A 4 -26.19 12.87 2.74
CA GLY A 4 -25.53 13.87 1.93
C GLY A 4 -26.01 13.80 0.49
N THR A 5 -26.01 14.95 -0.19
CA THR A 5 -26.33 15.04 -1.62
C THR A 5 -25.08 15.51 -2.37
N TYR A 6 -24.73 14.81 -3.41
CA TYR A 6 -23.59 15.10 -4.28
C TYR A 6 -24.07 15.31 -5.71
N SER A 7 -23.49 16.27 -6.44
CA SER A 7 -23.84 16.54 -7.83
C SER A 7 -22.63 16.31 -8.73
N PHE A 8 -22.88 15.72 -9.89
CA PHE A 8 -21.88 15.36 -10.89
C PHE A 8 -22.31 15.84 -12.27
N GLU A 9 -21.38 16.35 -13.04
CA GLU A 9 -21.58 16.69 -14.44
C GLU A 9 -21.13 15.52 -15.34
N VAL A 10 -21.83 15.30 -16.45
CA VAL A 10 -21.53 14.24 -17.41
C VAL A 10 -21.13 14.89 -18.74
N GLU A 11 -19.83 14.87 -19.01
CA GLU A 11 -19.30 15.27 -20.31
C GLU A 11 -19.19 14.04 -21.23
N THR A 12 -19.96 14.03 -22.31
CA THR A 12 -19.94 12.93 -23.28
C THR A 12 -20.26 13.40 -24.69
N ASN A 13 -19.64 12.77 -25.69
CA ASN A 13 -19.99 12.93 -27.11
C ASN A 13 -21.08 11.95 -27.57
N GLN A 14 -21.62 11.12 -26.66
CA GLN A 14 -22.68 10.17 -26.95
C GLN A 14 -24.05 10.85 -26.90
N LYS A 15 -25.01 10.31 -27.65
CA LYS A 15 -26.37 10.88 -27.75
C LYS A 15 -27.21 10.67 -26.49
N SER A 16 -26.85 9.69 -25.69
CA SER A 16 -27.56 9.34 -24.44
C SER A 16 -26.60 8.73 -23.43
N TRP A 17 -26.94 8.86 -22.18
CA TRP A 17 -26.26 8.25 -21.07
C TRP A 17 -27.26 7.77 -20.02
N GLU A 18 -26.87 6.83 -19.19
CA GLU A 18 -27.63 6.30 -18.08
C GLU A 18 -26.76 6.30 -16.83
N VAL A 19 -27.39 6.45 -15.66
CA VAL A 19 -26.73 6.33 -14.36
C VAL A 19 -27.52 5.35 -13.50
N ARG A 20 -26.82 4.47 -12.79
CA ARG A 20 -27.40 3.45 -11.90
C ARG A 20 -26.56 3.32 -10.64
N SER A 21 -27.24 3.09 -9.53
CA SER A 21 -26.61 2.63 -8.28
C SER A 21 -26.93 1.17 -8.06
N ASP A 22 -26.01 0.43 -7.47
CA ASP A 22 -26.18 -0.96 -7.04
C ASP A 22 -26.79 -1.08 -5.64
N GLN A 23 -27.04 0.04 -4.96
CA GLN A 23 -27.54 0.09 -3.57
C GLN A 23 -28.71 1.06 -3.42
N GLU A 24 -29.77 0.63 -2.73
CA GLU A 24 -30.98 1.46 -2.48
C GLU A 24 -30.70 2.68 -1.59
N TRP A 25 -29.74 2.59 -0.67
CA TRP A 25 -29.35 3.71 0.20
C TRP A 25 -28.52 4.79 -0.50
N CYS A 26 -28.09 4.54 -1.74
CA CYS A 26 -27.35 5.43 -2.61
C CYS A 26 -28.21 5.75 -3.83
N ALA A 27 -29.21 6.64 -3.64
CA ALA A 27 -30.16 6.96 -4.68
C ALA A 27 -29.57 7.92 -5.71
N VAL A 28 -29.76 7.65 -7.01
CA VAL A 28 -29.29 8.50 -8.11
C VAL A 28 -30.48 9.16 -8.81
N THR A 29 -30.37 10.46 -9.08
CA THR A 29 -31.39 11.23 -9.80
C THR A 29 -30.73 11.93 -11.00
N PRO A 30 -30.97 11.45 -12.23
CA PRO A 30 -30.41 12.06 -13.43
C PRO A 30 -31.15 13.33 -13.85
N ASP A 31 -30.43 14.32 -14.31
CA ASP A 31 -30.89 15.46 -15.10
C ASP A 31 -30.31 15.36 -16.52
N TYR A 32 -31.01 14.64 -17.37
CA TYR A 32 -30.57 14.39 -18.75
C TYR A 32 -30.51 15.68 -19.59
N ALA A 33 -31.33 16.69 -19.26
CA ALA A 33 -31.38 17.95 -19.98
C ALA A 33 -30.21 18.87 -19.58
N GLY A 34 -29.85 18.85 -18.31
CA GLY A 34 -28.71 19.61 -17.76
C GLY A 34 -27.36 18.89 -17.89
N GLY A 35 -27.36 17.63 -18.35
CA GLY A 35 -26.11 16.83 -18.45
C GLY A 35 -25.49 16.53 -17.09
N SER A 36 -26.32 16.31 -16.06
CA SER A 36 -25.86 16.09 -14.70
C SER A 36 -26.67 15.02 -13.98
N PHE A 37 -26.19 14.55 -12.84
CA PHE A 37 -26.96 13.73 -11.92
C PHE A 37 -26.60 14.06 -10.47
N SER A 38 -27.54 13.80 -9.58
CA SER A 38 -27.29 13.86 -8.15
C SER A 38 -27.33 12.48 -7.51
N VAL A 39 -26.54 12.32 -6.46
CA VAL A 39 -26.48 11.12 -5.61
C VAL A 39 -26.91 11.53 -4.22
N GLU A 40 -27.94 10.91 -3.69
CA GLU A 40 -28.42 11.08 -2.32
C GLU A 40 -28.09 9.84 -1.50
N LEU A 41 -27.34 10.01 -0.42
CA LEU A 41 -27.03 8.95 0.52
C LEU A 41 -27.98 9.03 1.72
N SER A 42 -28.73 7.96 1.99
CA SER A 42 -29.67 7.92 3.10
C SER A 42 -29.76 6.53 3.73
N GLY A 43 -29.59 6.46 5.05
CA GLY A 43 -29.82 5.23 5.81
C GLY A 43 -28.84 4.10 5.48
N ALA A 44 -27.64 4.42 4.99
CA ALA A 44 -26.62 3.41 4.69
C ALA A 44 -26.36 2.51 5.91
N PRO A 45 -26.40 1.19 5.77
CA PRO A 45 -25.86 0.31 6.78
C PRO A 45 -24.35 0.58 6.89
N ALA A 46 -23.73 0.27 8.00
CA ALA A 46 -22.30 0.48 8.13
C ALA A 46 -21.61 -0.83 8.57
N PRO A 47 -20.47 -1.17 7.98
CA PRO A 47 -19.87 -0.57 6.78
C PRO A 47 -20.65 -0.94 5.51
N ALA A 48 -20.76 -0.04 4.54
CA ALA A 48 -21.41 -0.29 3.28
C ALA A 48 -20.68 0.39 2.11
N HIS A 49 -20.72 -0.24 0.95
CA HIS A 49 -20.25 0.28 -0.31
C HIS A 49 -21.38 0.36 -1.32
N ALA A 50 -21.38 1.39 -2.14
CA ALA A 50 -22.27 1.52 -3.29
C ALA A 50 -21.44 1.92 -4.52
N ALA A 51 -21.73 1.31 -5.64
CA ALA A 51 -21.16 1.67 -6.94
C ALA A 51 -22.20 2.39 -7.79
N VAL A 52 -21.91 3.64 -8.15
CA VAL A 52 -22.71 4.40 -9.12
C VAL A 52 -22.05 4.30 -10.47
N THR A 53 -22.70 3.66 -11.41
CA THR A 53 -22.17 3.45 -12.76
C THR A 53 -22.85 4.38 -13.76
N VAL A 54 -22.05 5.12 -14.51
CA VAL A 54 -22.49 5.96 -15.64
C VAL A 54 -22.10 5.28 -16.93
N GLN A 55 -23.07 5.03 -17.80
CA GLN A 55 -22.89 4.42 -19.12
C GLN A 55 -23.33 5.40 -20.20
N ALA A 56 -22.43 5.80 -21.07
CA ALA A 56 -22.75 6.67 -22.22
C ALA A 56 -22.62 5.90 -23.54
N GLY A 57 -23.75 5.53 -24.11
CA GLY A 57 -23.81 4.77 -25.37
C GLY A 57 -22.95 3.50 -25.33
N ALA A 58 -22.03 3.35 -26.29
CA ALA A 58 -21.10 2.24 -26.40
C ALA A 58 -19.74 2.49 -25.73
N ALA A 59 -19.56 3.61 -25.05
CA ALA A 59 -18.34 3.91 -24.32
C ALA A 59 -18.16 2.96 -23.12
N ALA A 60 -16.93 2.82 -22.64
CA ALA A 60 -16.66 2.10 -21.39
C ALA A 60 -17.39 2.77 -20.23
N PRO A 61 -18.03 2.01 -19.31
CA PRO A 61 -18.71 2.59 -18.17
C PRO A 61 -17.70 3.25 -17.21
N VAL A 62 -18.15 4.32 -16.56
CA VAL A 62 -17.42 4.97 -15.49
C VAL A 62 -18.13 4.64 -14.17
N THR A 63 -17.37 4.16 -13.19
CA THR A 63 -17.91 3.83 -11.86
C THR A 63 -17.39 4.79 -10.82
N ILE A 64 -18.30 5.26 -9.96
CA ILE A 64 -18.00 6.11 -8.80
C ILE A 64 -18.38 5.31 -7.57
N ASP A 65 -17.42 5.08 -6.68
CA ASP A 65 -17.62 4.30 -5.46
C ASP A 65 -17.95 5.21 -4.28
N PHE A 66 -19.00 4.86 -3.55
CA PHE A 66 -19.43 5.48 -2.31
C PHE A 66 -19.25 4.50 -1.16
N ALA A 67 -18.59 4.91 -0.09
CA ALA A 67 -18.44 4.10 1.11
C ALA A 67 -19.11 4.78 2.31
N SER A 68 -19.91 4.01 3.06
CA SER A 68 -20.41 4.40 4.37
C SER A 68 -19.42 3.91 5.41
N LEU A 69 -18.70 4.82 6.03
CA LEU A 69 -17.77 4.53 7.12
C LEU A 69 -18.50 4.62 8.47
N GLN A 70 -18.51 3.51 9.23
CA GLN A 70 -18.74 3.58 10.68
C GLN A 70 -17.45 4.04 11.33
N ASP A 71 -17.41 4.95 12.18
CA ASP A 71 -16.29 5.56 12.87
C ASP A 71 -15.62 6.73 12.11
N PHE A 72 -16.43 7.75 11.88
CA PHE A 72 -15.86 9.08 11.92
C PHE A 72 -15.51 9.37 13.39
N ASP A 73 -14.27 9.12 13.76
CA ASP A 73 -13.68 9.79 14.90
C ASP A 73 -13.82 11.30 14.62
N LYS A 74 -14.60 11.99 15.47
CA LYS A 74 -14.88 13.44 15.32
C LYS A 74 -13.62 14.30 15.40
N ASN A 75 -12.46 13.69 15.67
CA ASN A 75 -11.13 14.31 15.69
C ASN A 75 -10.31 14.07 14.41
N SER A 76 -10.72 13.18 13.51
CA SER A 76 -10.05 13.07 12.22
C SER A 76 -10.61 14.13 11.28
N GLN A 77 -9.90 15.23 11.11
CA GLN A 77 -10.14 16.22 10.04
C GLN A 77 -9.75 15.62 8.67
N ARG A 78 -10.34 14.49 8.29
CA ARG A 78 -10.19 13.99 6.92
C ARG A 78 -11.09 14.80 6.01
N SER A 79 -10.50 15.71 5.25
CA SER A 79 -11.18 16.40 4.16
C SER A 79 -11.62 15.38 3.11
N TYR A 80 -12.84 15.47 2.63
CA TYR A 80 -13.31 14.67 1.50
C TYR A 80 -12.96 15.40 0.18
N PRO A 81 -12.37 14.74 -0.84
CA PRO A 81 -12.03 13.32 -0.89
C PRO A 81 -10.96 12.93 0.15
N PRO A 82 -10.90 11.65 0.58
CA PRO A 82 -9.88 11.23 1.53
C PRO A 82 -8.52 11.66 1.00
N ARG A 83 -7.72 12.27 1.87
CA ARG A 83 -6.37 12.70 1.50
C ARG A 83 -5.61 11.45 1.07
N GLU A 84 -5.07 11.49 -0.14
CA GLU A 84 -4.13 10.48 -0.61
C GLU A 84 -2.93 10.47 0.32
N GLU A 85 -2.75 9.38 1.04
CA GLU A 85 -1.61 9.16 1.92
C GLU A 85 -0.63 8.19 1.26
N SER A 86 0.61 8.22 1.72
CA SER A 86 1.62 7.30 1.24
C SER A 86 2.10 6.43 2.39
N TYR A 87 2.24 5.14 2.11
CA TYR A 87 2.73 4.14 3.03
C TYR A 87 3.96 3.47 2.46
N ALA A 88 4.83 2.96 3.31
CA ALA A 88 6.03 2.26 2.88
C ALA A 88 6.20 0.95 3.64
N LEU A 89 6.31 -0.15 2.90
CA LEU A 89 6.78 -1.44 3.39
C LEU A 89 8.26 -1.57 3.02
N ILE A 90 9.12 -1.68 4.01
CA ILE A 90 10.56 -1.85 3.84
C ILE A 90 10.94 -3.24 4.34
N VAL A 91 11.56 -4.04 3.49
CA VAL A 91 11.99 -5.41 3.81
C VAL A 91 13.48 -5.56 3.57
N ALA A 92 14.24 -5.84 4.62
CA ALA A 92 15.63 -6.28 4.52
C ALA A 92 15.67 -7.81 4.64
N ALA A 93 15.45 -8.53 3.54
CA ALA A 93 15.11 -9.96 3.49
C ALA A 93 16.26 -10.93 3.81
N SER A 94 17.31 -10.48 4.51
CA SER A 94 18.44 -11.32 4.86
C SER A 94 19.06 -10.95 6.21
N SER A 95 19.74 -11.90 6.83
CA SER A 95 20.46 -11.77 8.10
C SER A 95 21.97 -11.96 7.91
N GLY A 96 22.73 -11.68 8.96
CA GLY A 96 24.15 -11.93 9.02
C GLY A 96 25.01 -10.79 8.46
N TRP A 97 26.24 -10.73 8.95
CA TRP A 97 27.19 -9.65 8.62
C TRP A 97 27.57 -9.60 7.14
N GLU A 98 27.63 -10.75 6.47
CA GLU A 98 27.91 -10.85 5.04
C GLU A 98 26.82 -10.19 4.17
N ASN A 99 25.62 -10.01 4.72
CA ASN A 99 24.49 -9.37 4.10
C ASN A 99 24.24 -7.93 4.60
N TYR A 100 25.25 -7.33 5.24
CA TYR A 100 25.22 -5.98 5.82
C TYR A 100 24.49 -4.96 4.93
N ARG A 101 24.81 -4.97 3.63
CA ARG A 101 24.27 -4.02 2.64
C ARG A 101 22.74 -4.00 2.58
N HIS A 102 22.08 -5.14 2.79
CA HIS A 102 20.61 -5.22 2.66
C HIS A 102 19.92 -4.51 3.83
N GLN A 103 20.39 -4.70 5.06
CA GLN A 103 19.87 -3.96 6.20
C GLN A 103 20.31 -2.49 6.15
N ALA A 104 21.54 -2.20 5.75
CA ALA A 104 22.00 -0.83 5.58
C ALA A 104 21.19 -0.06 4.53
N GLY A 105 20.88 -0.69 3.37
CA GLY A 105 20.01 -0.13 2.33
C GLY A 105 18.60 0.12 2.83
N ALA A 106 18.03 -0.82 3.57
CA ALA A 106 16.70 -0.68 4.17
C ALA A 106 16.63 0.48 5.18
N TYR A 107 17.64 0.61 6.02
CA TYR A 107 17.69 1.70 7.00
C TYR A 107 18.00 3.06 6.36
N LEU A 108 18.76 3.09 5.27
CA LEU A 108 18.93 4.30 4.46
C LEU A 108 17.58 4.72 3.84
N MET A 109 16.83 3.77 3.30
CA MET A 109 15.50 4.04 2.75
C MET A 109 14.54 4.55 3.83
N TYR A 110 14.54 3.93 5.03
CA TYR A 110 13.77 4.39 6.17
C TYR A 110 14.10 5.85 6.53
N GLN A 111 15.39 6.18 6.70
CA GLN A 111 15.82 7.54 7.01
C GLN A 111 15.43 8.54 5.92
N MET A 112 15.56 8.15 4.66
CA MET A 112 15.16 8.97 3.52
C MET A 112 13.64 9.27 3.51
N LEU A 113 12.81 8.28 3.78
CA LEU A 113 11.36 8.46 3.85
C LEU A 113 10.96 9.34 5.05
N LYS A 114 11.58 9.13 6.21
CA LYS A 114 11.39 9.96 7.41
C LYS A 114 11.77 11.41 7.14
N SER A 115 12.92 11.66 6.51
CA SER A 115 13.37 13.02 6.17
C SER A 115 12.48 13.72 5.14
N ASN A 116 11.73 12.95 4.34
CA ASN A 116 10.73 13.46 3.41
C ASN A 116 9.30 13.52 4.00
N GLY A 117 9.16 13.34 5.32
CA GLY A 117 7.93 13.60 6.04
C GLY A 117 6.99 12.40 6.19
N LEU A 118 7.45 11.18 5.95
CA LEU A 118 6.69 9.98 6.30
C LEU A 118 6.83 9.71 7.81
N ASP A 119 5.71 9.56 8.50
CA ASP A 119 5.68 9.22 9.91
C ASP A 119 5.89 7.70 10.12
N ASP A 120 6.28 7.29 11.33
CA ASP A 120 6.50 5.88 11.66
C ASP A 120 5.25 5.02 11.47
N ASP A 121 4.07 5.55 11.75
CA ASP A 121 2.79 4.86 11.53
C ASP A 121 2.51 4.54 10.05
N HIS A 122 3.21 5.19 9.12
CA HIS A 122 3.13 4.99 7.69
C HIS A 122 4.29 4.16 7.12
N ILE A 123 5.23 3.76 7.95
CA ILE A 123 6.36 2.90 7.56
C ILE A 123 6.25 1.59 8.34
N LEU A 124 6.31 0.47 7.62
CA LEU A 124 6.48 -0.84 8.22
C LEU A 124 7.83 -1.39 7.81
N LEU A 125 8.71 -1.56 8.77
CA LEU A 125 10.06 -2.06 8.56
C LEU A 125 10.19 -3.49 9.08
N VAL A 126 10.51 -4.40 8.18
CA VAL A 126 10.78 -5.82 8.48
C VAL A 126 12.27 -6.10 8.23
N SER A 127 12.99 -6.47 9.29
CA SER A 127 14.42 -6.72 9.25
C SER A 127 14.81 -7.68 10.36
N GLU A 128 15.83 -8.51 10.17
CA GLU A 128 16.33 -9.36 11.28
C GLU A 128 16.99 -8.57 12.41
N ASP A 129 17.43 -7.36 12.12
CA ASP A 129 18.02 -6.41 13.10
C ASP A 129 19.24 -6.99 13.84
N ASP A 130 20.08 -7.70 13.15
CA ASP A 130 21.20 -8.43 13.73
C ASP A 130 22.59 -7.82 13.45
N ILE A 131 22.69 -6.83 12.51
CA ILE A 131 24.00 -6.30 12.10
C ILE A 131 24.50 -5.15 12.96
N ALA A 132 23.64 -4.29 13.51
CA ALA A 132 24.05 -3.13 14.31
C ALA A 132 24.84 -3.55 15.53
N ARG A 133 24.46 -4.67 16.16
CA ARG A 133 25.10 -5.22 17.37
C ARG A 133 25.86 -6.53 17.08
N HIS A 134 26.14 -6.79 15.81
CA HIS A 134 26.91 -7.99 15.43
C HIS A 134 28.33 -7.96 16.05
N SER A 135 28.83 -9.10 16.49
CA SER A 135 30.11 -9.22 17.21
C SER A 135 31.33 -8.72 16.44
N ILE A 136 31.28 -8.75 15.10
CA ILE A 136 32.36 -8.28 14.23
C ILE A 136 32.11 -6.86 13.70
N ASN A 137 31.03 -6.18 14.12
CA ASN A 137 30.79 -4.80 13.75
C ASN A 137 31.87 -3.88 14.38
N PRO A 138 32.69 -3.19 13.58
CA PRO A 138 33.75 -2.32 14.10
C PRO A 138 33.22 -1.09 14.82
N THR A 139 31.92 -0.77 14.63
CA THR A 139 31.21 0.36 15.24
C THR A 139 29.92 -0.13 15.91
N PRO A 140 29.99 -0.85 17.05
CA PRO A 140 28.84 -1.46 17.69
C PRO A 140 27.70 -0.46 17.93
N GLY A 141 26.48 -0.82 17.56
CA GLY A 141 25.29 0.01 17.65
C GLY A 141 25.13 1.03 16.52
N ARG A 142 26.02 1.01 15.52
CA ARG A 142 25.95 1.89 14.36
C ARG A 142 25.97 1.08 13.06
N ILE A 143 25.27 1.58 12.08
CA ILE A 143 25.32 1.13 10.69
C ILE A 143 25.71 2.34 9.84
N LEU A 144 26.86 2.22 9.16
CA LEU A 144 27.42 3.33 8.43
C LEU A 144 26.87 3.39 7.01
N PRO A 145 26.56 4.60 6.49
CA PRO A 145 26.25 4.78 5.08
C PRO A 145 27.51 4.58 4.21
N PRO A 146 27.37 4.51 2.88
CA PRO A 146 28.50 4.35 1.97
C PRO A 146 29.58 5.41 2.12
N GLU A 147 29.22 6.62 2.49
CA GLU A 147 30.14 7.76 2.73
C GLU A 147 30.96 7.59 4.01
N GLY A 148 30.61 6.62 4.85
CA GLY A 148 31.33 6.31 6.09
C GLY A 148 31.04 7.23 7.28
N GLU A 149 30.26 8.28 7.10
CA GLU A 149 29.89 9.24 8.16
C GLU A 149 28.39 9.09 8.50
N GLY A 150 28.03 9.25 9.77
CA GLY A 150 26.64 9.16 10.22
C GLY A 150 26.31 7.81 10.86
N ASN A 151 25.01 7.56 11.04
CA ASN A 151 24.49 6.32 11.60
C ASN A 151 23.09 6.06 11.03
N LEU A 152 22.97 5.13 10.10
CA LEU A 152 21.69 4.75 9.49
C LEU A 152 20.74 4.08 10.48
N TYR A 153 21.26 3.56 11.59
CA TYR A 153 20.48 2.85 12.62
C TYR A 153 19.91 3.82 13.69
N GLU A 154 20.21 5.09 13.60
CA GLU A 154 19.73 6.06 14.59
C GLU A 154 18.22 6.27 14.48
N ASN A 155 17.50 6.07 15.61
CA ASN A 155 16.04 6.20 15.68
C ASN A 155 15.26 5.30 14.70
N VAL A 156 15.85 4.21 14.23
CA VAL A 156 15.14 3.22 13.41
C VAL A 156 14.23 2.40 14.31
N ILE A 157 12.98 2.23 13.87
CA ILE A 157 12.01 1.32 14.49
C ILE A 157 11.86 0.12 13.56
N VAL A 158 12.30 -1.05 14.03
CA VAL A 158 12.06 -2.33 13.37
C VAL A 158 10.76 -2.90 13.93
N ASP A 159 9.73 -3.01 13.11
CA ASP A 159 8.41 -3.47 13.54
C ASP A 159 8.38 -4.98 13.74
N TYR A 160 9.01 -5.72 12.83
CA TYR A 160 9.05 -7.17 12.87
C TYR A 160 10.39 -7.73 12.46
N LYS A 161 10.79 -8.84 13.09
CA LYS A 161 11.89 -9.65 12.59
C LYS A 161 11.43 -10.60 11.50
N LEU A 162 12.31 -10.80 10.50
CA LEU A 162 12.06 -11.76 9.41
C LEU A 162 11.75 -13.16 9.93
N SER A 163 12.52 -13.61 10.95
CA SER A 163 12.38 -14.93 11.58
C SER A 163 11.09 -15.09 12.36
N GLU A 164 10.48 -13.99 12.85
CA GLU A 164 9.25 -14.01 13.63
C GLU A 164 8.01 -14.04 12.73
N VAL A 165 8.02 -13.28 11.63
CA VAL A 165 6.85 -13.14 10.75
C VAL A 165 6.81 -14.22 9.67
N GLY A 166 7.95 -14.52 9.04
CA GLY A 166 8.00 -15.30 7.82
C GLY A 166 7.28 -14.63 6.64
N PHE A 167 7.56 -15.05 5.41
CA PHE A 167 6.90 -14.45 4.24
C PHE A 167 5.39 -14.72 4.20
N SER A 168 4.98 -15.93 4.54
CA SER A 168 3.55 -16.31 4.59
C SER A 168 2.74 -15.51 5.63
N GLY A 169 3.37 -15.13 6.76
CA GLY A 169 2.73 -14.33 7.79
C GLY A 169 2.67 -12.83 7.48
N LEU A 170 3.50 -12.35 6.55
CA LEU A 170 3.57 -10.93 6.23
C LEU A 170 2.22 -10.37 5.72
N LEU A 171 1.51 -11.13 4.89
CA LEU A 171 0.19 -10.73 4.38
C LEU A 171 -0.83 -10.56 5.52
N GLU A 172 -0.84 -11.47 6.47
CA GLU A 172 -1.72 -11.40 7.64
C GLU A 172 -1.35 -10.19 8.51
N THR A 173 -0.06 -10.01 8.78
CA THR A 173 0.48 -8.87 9.54
C THR A 173 0.03 -7.54 8.94
N LEU A 174 0.16 -7.36 7.63
CA LEU A 174 -0.26 -6.15 6.91
C LEU A 174 -1.78 -5.90 6.97
N THR A 175 -2.57 -6.94 7.18
CA THR A 175 -4.03 -6.84 7.07
C THR A 175 -4.77 -6.87 8.41
N THR A 176 -4.14 -7.35 9.48
CA THR A 176 -4.84 -7.58 10.76
C THR A 176 -4.21 -6.94 12.00
N GLY A 177 -2.91 -6.68 12.00
CA GLY A 177 -2.17 -6.52 13.24
C GLY A 177 -1.58 -5.15 13.55
N THR A 178 -1.61 -4.17 12.64
CA THR A 178 -0.82 -2.94 12.77
C THR A 178 -1.63 -1.66 12.60
N SER A 179 -1.06 -0.52 13.03
CA SER A 179 -1.50 0.84 12.62
C SER A 179 -1.25 1.09 11.13
N PHE A 180 -0.35 0.33 10.50
CA PHE A 180 -0.03 0.38 9.08
C PHE A 180 -1.20 -0.17 8.25
N ARG A 181 -2.04 0.72 7.75
CA ARG A 181 -3.28 0.35 7.03
C ARG A 181 -3.51 1.22 5.79
N PRO A 182 -2.71 1.04 4.74
CA PRO A 182 -3.00 1.70 3.47
C PRO A 182 -4.35 1.21 2.94
N GLY A 183 -5.10 2.12 2.34
CA GLY A 183 -6.43 1.87 1.78
C GLY A 183 -6.50 2.16 0.29
N VAL A 184 -7.69 2.01 -0.29
CA VAL A 184 -7.95 2.14 -1.74
C VAL A 184 -7.54 3.48 -2.36
N TYR A 185 -7.36 4.51 -1.55
CA TYR A 185 -6.95 5.85 -2.02
C TYR A 185 -5.47 6.14 -1.81
N ASP A 186 -4.75 5.25 -1.11
CA ASP A 186 -3.37 5.48 -0.69
C ASP A 186 -2.37 4.88 -1.66
N ASN A 187 -1.14 5.39 -1.62
CA ASN A 187 -0.03 4.82 -2.36
C ASN A 187 0.78 3.92 -1.45
N LEU A 188 1.19 2.78 -1.97
CA LEU A 188 2.08 1.85 -1.28
C LEU A 188 3.43 1.80 -2.00
N PHE A 189 4.48 2.24 -1.32
CA PHE A 189 5.86 2.03 -1.70
C PHE A 189 6.37 0.76 -1.05
N VAL A 190 7.00 -0.13 -1.81
CA VAL A 190 7.64 -1.33 -1.29
C VAL A 190 9.10 -1.30 -1.70
N TYR A 191 9.98 -1.30 -0.72
CA TYR A 191 11.40 -1.50 -0.91
C TYR A 191 11.80 -2.86 -0.32
N TRP A 192 12.38 -3.71 -1.13
CA TRP A 192 12.81 -5.03 -0.73
C TRP A 192 14.27 -5.22 -1.12
N ALA A 193 15.15 -5.35 -0.14
CA ALA A 193 16.56 -5.65 -0.34
C ALA A 193 16.89 -7.05 0.18
N GLY A 194 17.57 -7.86 -0.63
CA GLY A 194 17.90 -9.21 -0.26
C GLY A 194 18.70 -9.96 -1.31
N ARG A 195 18.97 -11.23 -1.04
CA ARG A 195 19.54 -12.16 -2.03
C ARG A 195 18.47 -12.61 -3.00
N GLY A 196 18.87 -13.02 -4.20
CA GLY A 196 17.99 -13.58 -5.20
C GLY A 196 18.59 -14.80 -5.90
N THR A 197 17.72 -15.55 -6.54
CA THR A 197 18.02 -16.71 -7.38
C THR A 197 17.25 -16.61 -8.68
N PRO A 198 17.54 -17.43 -9.69
CA PRO A 198 16.75 -17.46 -10.92
C PRO A 198 15.26 -17.77 -10.72
N GLU A 199 14.89 -18.40 -9.61
CA GLU A 199 13.52 -18.74 -9.24
C GLU A 199 12.80 -17.55 -8.59
N GLY A 200 13.56 -16.66 -7.88
CA GLY A 200 13.01 -15.48 -7.21
C GLY A 200 13.87 -15.01 -6.02
N PRO A 201 13.39 -14.04 -5.25
CA PRO A 201 14.13 -13.50 -4.11
C PRO A 201 14.14 -14.49 -2.95
N LYS A 202 15.05 -14.24 -2.01
CA LYS A 202 15.11 -15.00 -0.76
C LYS A 202 14.46 -14.25 0.39
N TRP A 203 13.84 -15.02 1.29
CA TRP A 203 13.47 -14.60 2.64
C TRP A 203 14.35 -15.35 3.62
N LEU A 204 15.33 -14.69 4.20
CA LEU A 204 16.44 -15.33 4.89
C LEU A 204 17.17 -16.33 3.95
N ASP A 205 17.09 -17.62 4.24
CA ASP A 205 17.69 -18.69 3.41
C ASP A 205 16.66 -19.39 2.49
N GLU A 206 15.38 -19.19 2.72
CA GLU A 206 14.30 -19.73 1.90
C GLU A 206 14.23 -19.00 0.55
N THR A 207 14.10 -19.75 -0.53
CA THR A 207 13.84 -19.18 -1.86
C THR A 207 12.34 -19.05 -2.06
N LEU A 208 11.89 -17.81 -2.31
CA LEU A 208 10.53 -17.55 -2.72
C LEU A 208 10.44 -17.63 -4.24
N HIS A 209 9.48 -18.39 -4.77
CA HIS A 209 9.25 -18.36 -6.20
C HIS A 209 8.65 -17.03 -6.62
N ALA A 210 9.02 -16.55 -7.81
CA ALA A 210 8.56 -15.25 -8.32
C ALA A 210 7.03 -15.12 -8.34
N PHE A 211 6.30 -16.21 -8.62
CA PHE A 211 4.84 -16.25 -8.61
C PHE A 211 4.26 -16.08 -7.18
N GLU A 212 4.94 -16.58 -6.13
CA GLU A 212 4.48 -16.40 -4.74
C GLU A 212 4.53 -14.93 -4.33
N VAL A 213 5.59 -14.22 -4.76
CA VAL A 213 5.72 -12.78 -4.53
C VAL A 213 4.67 -12.00 -5.34
N ALA A 214 4.43 -12.40 -6.60
CA ALA A 214 3.37 -11.80 -7.41
C ALA A 214 1.99 -12.03 -6.80
N ASP A 215 1.69 -13.24 -6.32
CA ASP A 215 0.42 -13.59 -5.67
C ASP A 215 0.22 -12.83 -4.36
N PHE A 216 1.30 -12.57 -3.61
CA PHE A 216 1.23 -11.69 -2.43
C PHE A 216 0.75 -10.29 -2.80
N PHE A 217 1.27 -9.66 -3.85
CA PHE A 217 0.82 -8.34 -4.29
C PHE A 217 -0.57 -8.37 -4.91
N LYS A 218 -0.94 -9.42 -5.65
CA LYS A 218 -2.30 -9.64 -6.14
C LYS A 218 -3.29 -9.76 -4.97
N ALA A 219 -2.93 -10.47 -3.89
CA ALA A 219 -3.76 -10.58 -2.69
C ALA A 219 -3.92 -9.26 -1.95
N LEU A 220 -2.88 -8.44 -1.84
CA LEU A 220 -2.98 -7.08 -1.30
C LEU A 220 -3.90 -6.20 -2.15
N SER A 221 -3.76 -6.26 -3.47
CA SER A 221 -4.63 -5.53 -4.41
C SER A 221 -6.08 -5.95 -4.28
N ALA A 222 -6.36 -7.26 -4.22
CA ALA A 222 -7.71 -7.79 -4.06
C ALA A 222 -8.38 -7.36 -2.73
N ARG A 223 -7.59 -7.06 -1.71
CA ARG A 223 -8.05 -6.49 -0.43
C ARG A 223 -8.18 -4.98 -0.44
N GLN A 224 -7.97 -4.34 -1.60
CA GLN A 224 -8.01 -2.89 -1.76
C GLN A 224 -7.06 -2.16 -0.79
N SER A 225 -5.86 -2.70 -0.62
CA SER A 225 -4.86 -2.18 0.32
C SER A 225 -4.00 -1.07 -0.28
N PHE A 226 -4.26 -0.62 -1.51
CA PHE A 226 -3.60 0.52 -2.14
C PHE A 226 -4.28 0.92 -3.44
N ARG A 227 -4.08 2.18 -3.85
CA ARG A 227 -4.45 2.70 -5.18
C ARG A 227 -3.34 2.49 -6.20
N LYS A 228 -2.12 2.77 -5.79
CA LYS A 228 -0.91 2.58 -6.60
C LYS A 228 0.14 1.88 -5.77
N LEU A 229 0.85 0.97 -6.40
CA LEU A 229 2.00 0.30 -5.81
C LEU A 229 3.25 0.61 -6.63
N LEU A 230 4.32 0.99 -5.93
CA LEU A 230 5.66 1.05 -6.48
C LEU A 230 6.53 0.01 -5.75
N LEU A 231 6.99 -1.01 -6.48
CA LEU A 231 7.93 -2.00 -5.97
C LEU A 231 9.35 -1.69 -6.46
N VAL A 232 10.27 -1.53 -5.52
CA VAL A 232 11.71 -1.51 -5.76
C VAL A 232 12.31 -2.77 -5.16
N LEU A 233 12.77 -3.67 -6.01
CA LEU A 233 13.36 -4.94 -5.61
C LEU A 233 14.86 -4.91 -5.89
N GLU A 234 15.65 -4.79 -4.83
CA GLU A 234 17.12 -4.85 -4.85
C GLU A 234 17.58 -6.27 -4.53
N ALA A 235 17.55 -7.13 -5.53
CA ALA A 235 17.97 -8.52 -5.43
C ALA A 235 18.52 -9.01 -6.76
N ASP A 236 19.45 -9.97 -6.70
CA ASP A 236 19.87 -10.68 -7.91
C ASP A 236 18.65 -11.32 -8.56
N TYR A 237 18.60 -11.30 -9.89
CA TYR A 237 17.47 -11.81 -10.68
C TYR A 237 16.11 -11.15 -10.39
N GLY A 238 16.05 -9.99 -9.73
CA GLY A 238 14.79 -9.32 -9.35
C GLY A 238 13.79 -9.16 -10.49
N GLY A 239 14.24 -9.07 -11.74
CA GLY A 239 13.37 -8.97 -12.91
C GLY A 239 12.44 -10.18 -13.13
N VAL A 240 12.69 -11.35 -12.49
CA VAL A 240 11.77 -12.51 -12.59
C VAL A 240 10.44 -12.23 -11.87
N VAL A 241 10.49 -11.47 -10.76
CA VAL A 241 9.28 -11.02 -10.04
C VAL A 241 8.48 -10.03 -10.88
N GLY A 242 9.18 -9.06 -11.53
CA GLY A 242 8.51 -8.09 -12.42
C GLY A 242 7.70 -8.80 -13.51
N ARG A 243 8.28 -9.79 -14.18
CA ARG A 243 7.57 -10.59 -15.19
C ARG A 243 6.38 -11.35 -14.62
N ALA A 244 6.52 -11.95 -13.43
CA ALA A 244 5.40 -12.67 -12.79
C ALA A 244 4.26 -11.74 -12.34
N CYS A 245 4.51 -10.45 -12.14
CA CYS A 245 3.48 -9.46 -11.83
C CYS A 245 2.73 -8.96 -13.08
N GLU A 246 3.27 -9.17 -14.29
CA GLU A 246 2.62 -8.78 -15.56
C GLU A 246 1.61 -9.83 -16.04
N GLU A 247 1.69 -11.07 -15.56
CA GLU A 247 0.78 -12.19 -15.85
C GLU A 247 -0.44 -12.20 -14.89
#